data_d8803bb72b516f9709fba64e197a7f4c
#
_entry.id   d8803bb72b516f9709fba64e197a7f4c
#
_cell.length_a   1.000
_cell.length_b   1.000
_cell.length_c   1.000
_cell.angle_alpha   90.00
_cell.angle_beta   90.00
_cell.angle_gamma   90.00
#
_symmetry.space_group_name_H-M   'P 1'
#
loop_
_entity.id
_entity.type
_entity.pdbx_description
1 polymer ?
#
loop_
_entity_poly.entity_id
_entity_poly.type
_entity_poly.pdbx_seq_one_letter_code
_entity_poly.pdbx_strand_id
1 'polypeptide(L)'
;MLHDAWDPMVSGAEMVTKPDISYDAVAGLDEQVETVREAIELPLTSPELFKKVGITPPKGILLVGPPGCGKTLLAKAVANQTDATFIRMVGSELAQKYIGEGGRMVRELFSLAKDKSPAIIFLDEIDAIGAKRLDGSTSGDREVQRTLMQLLAELDGFDALEDVKIIAATNRPDILDDALLRPGRFDRIITIPLPDENARKAILELHTSKMSTKRVRLQKVVEKTEGYSGAELKATCVEAGMIAIRDGRSSVTNDDLMLAVSRLNEKKTTGGRSSTPDRLYS
;
A
#
# COMPACT_ATOMS: atom_id res chain seq x y z
N MET A 1 -5.58 34.17 1.68
CA MET A 1 -5.13 32.80 1.89
C MET A 1 -4.75 32.26 0.52
N LEU A 2 -3.48 32.32 0.20
CA LEU A 2 -2.94 31.80 -1.06
C LEU A 2 -2.84 30.28 -0.90
N HIS A 3 -3.54 29.54 -1.75
CA HIS A 3 -3.26 28.12 -1.94
C HIS A 3 -1.79 28.03 -2.33
N ASP A 4 -1.00 27.28 -1.55
CA ASP A 4 0.35 26.92 -1.95
C ASP A 4 0.27 26.26 -3.32
N ALA A 5 0.80 26.95 -4.30
CA ALA A 5 0.87 26.43 -5.66
C ALA A 5 1.72 25.17 -5.60
N TRP A 6 1.14 24.06 -6.02
CA TRP A 6 1.84 22.82 -6.31
C TRP A 6 3.09 23.14 -7.13
N ASP A 7 4.24 22.78 -6.60
CA ASP A 7 5.46 22.85 -7.39
C ASP A 7 5.34 21.77 -8.49
N PRO A 8 5.32 22.15 -9.77
CA PRO A 8 5.10 21.18 -10.85
C PRO A 8 6.25 20.17 -11.01
N MET A 9 7.27 20.26 -10.16
CA MET A 9 8.51 19.50 -10.31
C MET A 9 8.41 18.01 -9.96
N VAL A 10 7.49 17.58 -9.12
CA VAL A 10 7.30 16.15 -8.83
C VAL A 10 6.01 15.66 -9.47
N SER A 11 5.98 15.67 -10.78
CA SER A 11 4.85 15.13 -11.56
C SER A 11 4.64 13.64 -11.27
N GLY A 12 3.53 13.30 -10.60
CA GLY A 12 3.14 11.93 -10.25
C GLY A 12 3.17 11.60 -8.76
N ALA A 13 3.78 12.43 -7.90
CA ALA A 13 3.73 12.21 -6.46
C ALA A 13 2.42 12.77 -5.86
N GLU A 14 1.71 11.92 -5.10
CA GLU A 14 0.59 12.34 -4.25
C GLU A 14 1.15 12.76 -2.89
N MET A 15 1.01 14.02 -2.52
CA MET A 15 1.44 14.54 -1.21
C MET A 15 0.22 14.85 -0.35
N VAL A 16 0.20 14.32 0.86
CA VAL A 16 -0.81 14.60 1.89
C VAL A 16 -0.09 15.00 3.16
N THR A 17 -0.25 16.25 3.61
CA THR A 17 0.43 16.77 4.79
C THR A 17 0.12 15.95 6.06
N LYS A 18 -1.13 15.48 6.20
CA LYS A 18 -1.56 14.57 7.26
C LYS A 18 -2.68 13.69 6.73
N PRO A 19 -2.45 12.38 6.50
CA PRO A 19 -3.52 11.46 6.13
C PRO A 19 -4.57 11.36 7.25
N ASP A 20 -5.85 11.40 6.89
CA ASP A 20 -6.97 11.23 7.84
C ASP A 20 -7.32 9.74 8.01
N ILE A 21 -6.33 8.93 8.39
CA ILE A 21 -6.48 7.47 8.60
C ILE A 21 -5.72 7.08 9.85
N SER A 22 -6.43 6.67 10.90
CA SER A 22 -5.83 6.13 12.13
C SER A 22 -5.62 4.62 12.05
N TYR A 23 -4.90 4.05 13.01
CA TYR A 23 -4.76 2.58 13.15
C TYR A 23 -6.09 1.87 13.34
N ASP A 24 -7.13 2.53 13.87
CA ASP A 24 -8.47 1.95 14.01
C ASP A 24 -9.11 1.55 12.67
N ALA A 25 -8.63 2.16 11.58
CA ALA A 25 -9.05 1.79 10.23
C ALA A 25 -8.32 0.55 9.68
N VAL A 26 -7.30 0.07 10.39
CA VAL A 26 -6.45 -1.06 9.99
C VAL A 26 -6.83 -2.27 10.85
N ALA A 27 -7.90 -2.97 10.47
CA ALA A 27 -8.38 -4.12 11.22
C ALA A 27 -7.64 -5.41 10.81
N GLY A 28 -7.32 -6.25 11.80
CA GLY A 28 -6.75 -7.58 11.59
C GLY A 28 -5.28 -7.63 11.18
N LEU A 29 -4.51 -6.56 11.48
CA LEU A 29 -3.06 -6.47 11.23
C LEU A 29 -2.30 -6.00 12.49
N ASP A 30 -2.72 -6.43 13.67
CA ASP A 30 -2.21 -5.92 14.94
C ASP A 30 -0.69 -6.15 15.08
N GLU A 31 -0.19 -7.34 14.71
CA GLU A 31 1.23 -7.68 14.73
C GLU A 31 2.04 -6.83 13.75
N GLN A 32 1.50 -6.62 12.53
CA GLN A 32 2.13 -5.81 11.51
C GLN A 32 2.16 -4.33 11.91
N VAL A 33 1.07 -3.83 12.50
CA VAL A 33 1.00 -2.47 13.08
C VAL A 33 2.10 -2.27 14.10
N GLU A 34 2.26 -3.21 15.05
CA GLU A 34 3.30 -3.08 16.09
C GLU A 34 4.70 -3.10 15.48
N THR A 35 4.95 -3.99 14.51
CA THR A 35 6.25 -4.05 13.81
C THR A 35 6.57 -2.75 13.05
N VAL A 36 5.56 -2.14 12.42
CA VAL A 36 5.73 -0.87 11.70
C VAL A 36 5.92 0.30 12.69
N ARG A 37 5.24 0.29 13.83
CA ARG A 37 5.44 1.26 14.90
C ARG A 37 6.89 1.24 15.40
N GLU A 38 7.42 0.08 15.69
CA GLU A 38 8.83 -0.07 16.12
C GLU A 38 9.80 0.43 15.05
N ALA A 39 9.54 0.14 13.78
CA ALA A 39 10.49 0.41 12.71
C ALA A 39 10.42 1.85 12.16
N ILE A 40 9.27 2.49 12.19
CA ILE A 40 9.01 3.82 11.58
C ILE A 40 8.60 4.86 12.62
N GLU A 41 7.59 4.57 13.46
CA GLU A 41 7.05 5.55 14.40
C GLU A 41 8.03 5.89 15.51
N LEU A 42 8.58 4.88 16.19
CA LEU A 42 9.51 5.12 17.29
C LEU A 42 10.79 5.89 16.88
N PRO A 43 11.44 5.60 15.74
CA PRO A 43 12.58 6.40 15.29
C PRO A 43 12.24 7.87 15.00
N LEU A 44 11.03 8.17 14.53
CA LEU A 44 10.58 9.54 14.25
C LEU A 44 10.17 10.28 15.53
N THR A 45 9.49 9.59 16.47
CA THR A 45 8.95 10.22 17.68
C THR A 45 9.94 10.26 18.84
N SER A 46 10.87 9.31 18.88
CA SER A 46 11.79 9.13 20.01
C SER A 46 13.21 8.73 19.59
N PRO A 47 13.88 9.50 18.71
CA PRO A 47 15.21 9.16 18.19
C PRO A 47 16.28 9.06 19.29
N GLU A 48 16.10 9.78 20.40
CA GLU A 48 17.03 9.77 21.53
C GLU A 48 17.12 8.42 22.24
N LEU A 49 16.07 7.59 22.16
CA LEU A 49 16.13 6.23 22.72
C LEU A 49 17.14 5.36 21.98
N PHE A 50 17.16 5.46 20.64
CA PHE A 50 18.10 4.72 19.79
C PHE A 50 19.54 5.14 20.05
N LYS A 51 19.80 6.45 20.19
CA LYS A 51 21.11 7.00 20.53
C LYS A 51 21.59 6.51 21.91
N LYS A 52 20.70 6.51 22.91
CA LYS A 52 21.03 6.04 24.27
C LYS A 52 21.36 4.55 24.33
N VAL A 53 20.63 3.73 23.57
CA VAL A 53 20.88 2.29 23.48
C VAL A 53 22.09 1.98 22.59
N GLY A 54 22.47 2.90 21.69
CA GLY A 54 23.58 2.74 20.75
C GLY A 54 23.25 1.85 19.54
N ILE A 55 21.97 1.86 19.12
CA ILE A 55 21.50 1.12 17.94
C ILE A 55 21.07 2.06 16.84
N THR A 56 21.22 1.62 15.59
CA THR A 56 20.74 2.34 14.42
C THR A 56 19.34 1.79 14.02
N PRO A 57 18.29 2.64 13.95
CA PRO A 57 17.00 2.19 13.50
C PRO A 57 17.03 1.85 12.00
N PRO A 58 16.06 1.07 11.49
CA PRO A 58 15.95 0.80 10.07
C PRO A 58 15.70 2.10 9.29
N LYS A 59 16.31 2.20 8.10
CA LYS A 59 16.08 3.31 7.17
C LYS A 59 14.73 3.18 6.46
N GLY A 60 14.40 1.96 6.06
CA GLY A 60 13.21 1.65 5.33
C GLY A 60 12.64 0.27 5.62
N ILE A 61 11.37 0.11 5.33
CA ILE A 61 10.66 -1.16 5.42
C ILE A 61 10.04 -1.53 4.08
N LEU A 62 9.94 -2.83 3.82
CA LEU A 62 9.26 -3.38 2.65
C LEU A 62 8.00 -4.13 3.10
N LEU A 63 6.83 -3.64 2.68
CA LEU A 63 5.55 -4.31 2.87
C LEU A 63 5.29 -5.28 1.71
N VAL A 64 5.15 -6.55 2.02
CA VAL A 64 4.97 -7.63 1.04
C VAL A 64 3.63 -8.30 1.28
N GLY A 65 2.88 -8.57 0.21
CA GLY A 65 1.63 -9.33 0.34
C GLY A 65 0.68 -9.14 -0.84
N PRO A 66 -0.42 -9.91 -0.88
CA PRO A 66 -1.40 -9.83 -1.95
C PRO A 66 -2.00 -8.45 -2.13
N PRO A 67 -2.53 -8.11 -3.31
CA PRO A 67 -3.23 -6.84 -3.52
C PRO A 67 -4.49 -6.75 -2.65
N GLY A 68 -4.79 -5.52 -2.20
CA GLY A 68 -5.99 -5.26 -1.38
C GLY A 68 -5.93 -5.69 0.08
N CYS A 69 -4.75 -6.11 0.60
CA CYS A 69 -4.57 -6.49 2.01
C CYS A 69 -4.23 -5.33 2.95
N GLY A 70 -4.23 -4.08 2.47
CA GLY A 70 -4.10 -2.92 3.36
C GLY A 70 -2.70 -2.30 3.47
N LYS A 71 -1.73 -2.65 2.61
CA LYS A 71 -0.36 -2.09 2.63
C LYS A 71 -0.34 -0.57 2.62
N THR A 72 -1.01 0.05 1.66
CA THR A 72 -1.13 1.52 1.54
C THR A 72 -1.91 2.13 2.72
N LEU A 73 -2.91 1.40 3.24
CA LEU A 73 -3.70 1.83 4.39
C LEU A 73 -2.83 1.90 5.65
N LEU A 74 -2.02 0.86 5.89
CA LEU A 74 -1.08 0.79 7.01
C LEU A 74 -0.04 1.91 6.95
N ALA A 75 0.54 2.17 5.77
CA ALA A 75 1.50 3.26 5.59
C ALA A 75 0.88 4.64 5.88
N LYS A 76 -0.37 4.89 5.44
CA LYS A 76 -1.10 6.12 5.74
C LYS A 76 -1.42 6.26 7.24
N ALA A 77 -1.76 5.16 7.92
CA ALA A 77 -2.05 5.17 9.35
C ALA A 77 -0.80 5.55 10.19
N VAL A 78 0.36 5.03 9.82
CA VAL A 78 1.64 5.40 10.47
C VAL A 78 1.94 6.89 10.27
N ALA A 79 1.78 7.41 9.05
CA ALA A 79 2.03 8.82 8.77
C ALA A 79 1.08 9.75 9.55
N ASN A 80 -0.19 9.35 9.73
CA ASN A 80 -1.13 10.08 10.58
C ASN A 80 -0.66 10.14 12.04
N GLN A 81 -0.19 9.00 12.57
CA GLN A 81 0.21 8.88 13.97
C GLN A 81 1.51 9.63 14.29
N THR A 82 2.40 9.78 13.31
CA THR A 82 3.68 10.48 13.46
C THR A 82 3.62 11.97 13.09
N ASP A 83 2.44 12.50 12.73
CA ASP A 83 2.27 13.83 12.15
C ASP A 83 3.20 14.08 10.94
N ALA A 84 3.64 13.02 10.27
CA ALA A 84 4.55 13.11 9.14
C ALA A 84 3.82 13.41 7.83
N THR A 85 4.47 14.18 6.98
CA THR A 85 4.04 14.38 5.59
C THR A 85 4.12 13.05 4.83
N PHE A 86 3.01 12.62 4.27
CA PHE A 86 2.93 11.39 3.48
C PHE A 86 3.10 11.71 1.99
N ILE A 87 4.15 11.19 1.38
CA ILE A 87 4.46 11.38 -0.04
C ILE A 87 4.40 10.02 -0.71
N ARG A 88 3.39 9.81 -1.56
CA ARG A 88 3.19 8.56 -2.29
C ARG A 88 3.66 8.69 -3.72
N MET A 89 4.40 7.69 -4.19
CA MET A 89 4.79 7.51 -5.59
C MET A 89 4.52 6.07 -6.00
N VAL A 90 4.03 5.85 -7.21
CA VAL A 90 3.82 4.50 -7.76
C VAL A 90 5.01 4.14 -8.65
N GLY A 91 5.56 2.94 -8.48
CA GLY A 91 6.73 2.48 -9.23
C GLY A 91 6.55 2.50 -10.74
N SER A 92 5.33 2.24 -11.23
CA SER A 92 5.01 2.32 -12.66
C SER A 92 5.13 3.75 -13.23
N GLU A 93 4.89 4.78 -12.44
CA GLU A 93 5.08 6.18 -12.87
C GLU A 93 6.56 6.53 -13.03
N LEU A 94 7.42 5.95 -12.19
CA LEU A 94 8.87 6.06 -12.30
C LEU A 94 9.43 5.31 -13.51
N ALA A 95 8.75 4.24 -13.95
CA ALA A 95 9.16 3.40 -15.07
C ALA A 95 8.72 3.92 -16.45
N GLN A 96 7.57 4.62 -16.53
CA GLN A 96 6.89 4.93 -17.80
C GLN A 96 7.09 6.36 -18.31
N LYS A 97 7.51 7.32 -17.49
CA LYS A 97 7.74 8.69 -17.93
C LYS A 97 9.09 8.78 -18.64
N TYR A 98 9.11 9.52 -19.75
CA TYR A 98 10.19 9.90 -20.65
C TYR A 98 11.60 9.38 -20.33
N ILE A 99 12.32 8.94 -21.38
CA ILE A 99 13.72 8.48 -21.30
C ILE A 99 14.57 9.55 -20.59
N GLY A 100 15.20 9.18 -19.44
CA GLY A 100 16.07 10.08 -18.65
C GLY A 100 15.43 10.75 -17.45
N GLU A 101 14.11 10.68 -17.26
CA GLU A 101 13.43 11.41 -16.18
C GLU A 101 13.28 10.61 -14.87
N GLY A 102 13.22 9.28 -14.90
CA GLY A 102 12.98 8.47 -13.71
C GLY A 102 13.99 8.72 -12.59
N GLY A 103 15.28 8.78 -12.92
CA GLY A 103 16.32 9.11 -11.93
C GLY A 103 16.24 10.54 -11.40
N ARG A 104 15.77 11.51 -12.19
CA ARG A 104 15.50 12.88 -11.73
C ARG A 104 14.34 12.91 -10.75
N MET A 105 13.24 12.24 -11.08
CA MET A 105 12.06 12.14 -10.21
C MET A 105 12.39 11.53 -8.85
N VAL A 106 13.25 10.51 -8.81
CA VAL A 106 13.71 9.93 -7.55
C VAL A 106 14.45 10.98 -6.71
N ARG A 107 15.41 11.73 -7.28
CA ARG A 107 16.14 12.80 -6.54
C ARG A 107 15.19 13.88 -6.03
N GLU A 108 14.27 14.33 -6.87
CA GLU A 108 13.26 15.35 -6.50
C GLU A 108 12.33 14.87 -5.38
N LEU A 109 11.92 13.59 -5.44
CA LEU A 109 11.11 12.95 -4.38
C LEU A 109 11.83 12.98 -3.02
N PHE A 110 13.11 12.60 -2.99
CA PHE A 110 13.90 12.60 -1.77
C PHE A 110 14.21 14.02 -1.26
N SER A 111 14.47 14.97 -2.17
CA SER A 111 14.62 16.38 -1.82
C SER A 111 13.34 16.95 -1.22
N LEU A 112 12.19 16.70 -1.86
CA LEU A 112 10.88 17.12 -1.34
C LEU A 112 10.60 16.55 0.05
N ALA A 113 10.92 15.28 0.29
CA ALA A 113 10.73 14.64 1.58
C ALA A 113 11.59 15.29 2.68
N LYS A 114 12.83 15.68 2.37
CA LYS A 114 13.70 16.43 3.29
C LYS A 114 13.15 17.82 3.61
N ASP A 115 12.67 18.53 2.59
CA ASP A 115 12.09 19.86 2.74
C ASP A 115 10.78 19.86 3.55
N LYS A 116 10.06 18.74 3.53
CA LYS A 116 8.76 18.55 4.21
C LYS A 116 8.87 17.64 5.44
N SER A 117 10.05 17.46 6.00
CA SER A 117 10.25 16.64 7.18
C SER A 117 9.51 17.18 8.43
N PRO A 118 8.99 16.31 9.32
CA PRO A 118 9.06 14.85 9.24
C PRO A 118 8.20 14.28 8.09
N ALA A 119 8.76 13.33 7.34
CA ALA A 119 8.10 12.80 6.14
C ALA A 119 8.23 11.27 6.01
N ILE A 120 7.21 10.67 5.40
CA ILE A 120 7.23 9.26 5.00
C ILE A 120 7.07 9.18 3.49
N ILE A 121 8.09 8.65 2.81
CA ILE A 121 8.02 8.29 1.39
C ILE A 121 7.40 6.91 1.29
N PHE A 122 6.30 6.80 0.56
CA PHE A 122 5.66 5.52 0.26
C PHE A 122 5.79 5.19 -1.23
N LEU A 123 6.58 4.15 -1.53
CA LEU A 123 6.81 3.64 -2.87
C LEU A 123 5.90 2.43 -3.12
N ASP A 124 4.78 2.65 -3.81
CA ASP A 124 3.83 1.58 -4.14
C ASP A 124 4.27 0.85 -5.42
N GLU A 125 4.01 -0.45 -5.51
CA GLU A 125 4.37 -1.27 -6.67
C GLU A 125 5.86 -1.15 -7.05
N ILE A 126 6.76 -1.23 -6.05
CA ILE A 126 8.21 -1.07 -6.26
C ILE A 126 8.78 -2.08 -7.26
N ASP A 127 8.12 -3.21 -7.47
CA ASP A 127 8.47 -4.24 -8.46
C ASP A 127 8.48 -3.71 -9.90
N ALA A 128 7.77 -2.64 -10.21
CA ALA A 128 7.82 -2.00 -11.53
C ALA A 128 9.22 -1.46 -11.90
N ILE A 129 9.99 -1.03 -10.92
CA ILE A 129 11.36 -0.53 -11.10
C ILE A 129 12.43 -1.43 -10.49
N GLY A 130 12.05 -2.22 -9.49
CA GLY A 130 12.94 -3.05 -8.68
C GLY A 130 13.00 -4.52 -9.09
N ALA A 131 12.42 -4.93 -10.22
CA ALA A 131 12.45 -6.32 -10.67
C ALA A 131 13.84 -6.75 -11.19
N LYS A 132 14.25 -7.97 -10.81
CA LYS A 132 15.39 -8.66 -11.44
C LYS A 132 15.12 -8.84 -12.92
N ARG A 133 16.07 -8.49 -13.77
CA ARG A 133 15.92 -8.64 -15.21
C ARG A 133 16.82 -9.74 -15.76
N LEU A 134 16.23 -10.60 -16.57
CA LEU A 134 16.92 -11.61 -17.33
C LEU A 134 17.44 -10.96 -18.64
N ASP A 135 18.60 -11.39 -19.10
CA ASP A 135 19.36 -10.85 -20.22
C ASP A 135 18.52 -10.57 -21.47
N GLY A 136 18.57 -9.34 -21.97
CA GLY A 136 17.87 -8.89 -23.18
C GLY A 136 17.43 -7.43 -23.09
N SER A 137 18.38 -6.50 -22.88
CA SER A 137 18.09 -5.10 -22.57
C SER A 137 17.54 -4.32 -23.76
N THR A 138 16.26 -4.01 -23.75
CA THR A 138 15.66 -2.95 -24.56
C THR A 138 16.09 -1.57 -24.03
N SER A 139 15.88 -0.50 -24.80
CA SER A 139 16.15 0.87 -24.34
C SER A 139 15.34 1.24 -23.09
N GLY A 140 14.10 0.75 -22.98
CA GLY A 140 13.26 0.92 -21.79
C GLY A 140 13.82 0.22 -20.56
N ASP A 141 14.40 -0.96 -20.73
CA ASP A 141 15.02 -1.71 -19.63
C ASP A 141 16.21 -0.99 -19.01
N ARG A 142 17.02 -0.34 -19.82
CA ARG A 142 18.16 0.46 -19.35
C ARG A 142 17.71 1.66 -18.54
N GLU A 143 16.59 2.25 -18.90
CA GLU A 143 16.05 3.41 -18.19
C GLU A 143 15.51 3.04 -16.82
N VAL A 144 14.73 1.94 -16.73
CA VAL A 144 14.26 1.42 -15.44
C VAL A 144 15.44 1.03 -14.55
N GLN A 145 16.50 0.45 -15.12
CA GLN A 145 17.71 0.12 -14.36
C GLN A 145 18.42 1.37 -13.84
N ARG A 146 18.48 2.46 -14.62
CA ARG A 146 19.03 3.75 -14.14
C ARG A 146 18.21 4.32 -13.01
N THR A 147 16.88 4.23 -13.09
CA THR A 147 15.97 4.67 -12.03
C THR A 147 16.19 3.86 -10.76
N LEU A 148 16.32 2.53 -10.86
CA LEU A 148 16.67 1.67 -9.74
C LEU A 148 18.02 2.06 -9.14
N MET A 149 19.05 2.23 -9.94
CA MET A 149 20.39 2.62 -9.45
C MET A 149 20.35 3.98 -8.74
N GLN A 150 19.56 4.95 -9.23
CA GLN A 150 19.38 6.22 -8.55
C GLN A 150 18.64 6.04 -7.21
N LEU A 151 17.59 5.21 -7.18
CA LEU A 151 16.89 4.90 -5.90
C LEU A 151 17.84 4.27 -4.89
N LEU A 152 18.67 3.31 -5.30
CA LEU A 152 19.67 2.70 -4.45
C LEU A 152 20.69 3.72 -3.93
N ALA A 153 21.13 4.66 -4.77
CA ALA A 153 22.04 5.71 -4.38
C ALA A 153 21.43 6.67 -3.35
N GLU A 154 20.16 7.05 -3.51
CA GLU A 154 19.45 7.87 -2.52
C GLU A 154 19.27 7.13 -1.19
N LEU A 155 18.90 5.83 -1.22
CA LEU A 155 18.79 5.00 -0.01
C LEU A 155 20.13 4.88 0.73
N ASP A 156 21.24 4.70 0.01
CA ASP A 156 22.57 4.58 0.59
C ASP A 156 23.06 5.92 1.19
N GLY A 157 22.74 7.03 0.54
CA GLY A 157 23.09 8.40 0.97
C GLY A 157 22.23 8.95 2.10
N PHE A 158 21.22 8.21 2.55
CA PHE A 158 20.24 8.64 3.54
C PHE A 158 20.67 8.25 4.97
N ASP A 159 20.54 9.16 5.94
CA ASP A 159 20.79 8.82 7.35
C ASP A 159 19.55 8.18 7.99
N ALA A 160 19.73 7.08 8.70
CA ALA A 160 18.68 6.37 9.41
C ALA A 160 18.03 7.18 10.56
N LEU A 161 18.72 8.21 11.04
CA LEU A 161 18.27 9.12 12.11
C LEU A 161 17.64 10.42 11.58
N GLU A 162 17.62 10.63 10.25
CA GLU A 162 16.89 11.76 9.69
C GLU A 162 15.36 11.60 9.86
N ASP A 163 14.65 12.73 9.89
CA ASP A 163 13.19 12.80 10.07
C ASP A 163 12.40 12.37 8.81
N VAL A 164 13.01 11.55 7.98
CA VAL A 164 12.39 10.94 6.81
C VAL A 164 12.50 9.42 6.91
N LYS A 165 11.44 8.70 6.62
CA LYS A 165 11.39 7.24 6.56
C LYS A 165 10.83 6.78 5.24
N ILE A 166 11.19 5.56 4.83
CA ILE A 166 10.82 5.01 3.55
C ILE A 166 10.04 3.72 3.76
N ILE A 167 8.87 3.64 3.15
CA ILE A 167 8.05 2.44 3.11
C ILE A 167 7.87 2.05 1.65
N ALA A 168 8.33 0.88 1.25
CA ALA A 168 8.01 0.33 -0.06
C ALA A 168 6.95 -0.76 0.05
N ALA A 169 6.18 -0.97 -1.01
CA ALA A 169 5.18 -2.03 -1.09
C ALA A 169 5.29 -2.78 -2.41
N THR A 170 5.13 -4.11 -2.34
CA THR A 170 5.07 -4.98 -3.52
C THR A 170 4.08 -6.12 -3.33
N ASN A 171 3.49 -6.55 -4.43
CA ASN A 171 2.70 -7.78 -4.50
C ASN A 171 3.55 -8.98 -4.97
N ARG A 172 4.77 -8.72 -5.45
CA ARG A 172 5.66 -9.70 -6.08
C ARG A 172 7.09 -9.66 -5.54
N PRO A 173 7.30 -10.10 -4.29
CA PRO A 173 8.63 -10.10 -3.68
C PRO A 173 9.63 -11.03 -4.41
N ASP A 174 9.11 -12.05 -5.10
CA ASP A 174 9.87 -13.06 -5.84
C ASP A 174 10.72 -12.48 -6.97
N ILE A 175 10.29 -11.36 -7.56
CA ILE A 175 10.98 -10.72 -8.68
C ILE A 175 11.89 -9.56 -8.28
N LEU A 176 11.86 -9.12 -7.02
CA LEU A 176 12.66 -7.98 -6.60
C LEU A 176 14.17 -8.25 -6.67
N ASP A 177 14.93 -7.22 -7.04
CA ASP A 177 16.38 -7.24 -7.02
C ASP A 177 16.89 -7.29 -5.57
N ASP A 178 17.80 -8.24 -5.31
CA ASP A 178 18.38 -8.45 -3.98
C ASP A 178 19.12 -7.21 -3.46
N ALA A 179 19.54 -6.31 -4.35
CA ALA A 179 20.16 -5.06 -3.96
C ALA A 179 19.26 -4.17 -3.10
N LEU A 180 17.94 -4.22 -3.30
CA LEU A 180 16.97 -3.49 -2.47
C LEU A 180 16.89 -4.03 -1.04
N LEU A 181 17.16 -5.32 -0.85
CA LEU A 181 17.04 -6.04 0.43
C LEU A 181 18.36 -6.08 1.22
N ARG A 182 19.40 -5.40 0.73
CA ARG A 182 20.69 -5.32 1.47
C ARG A 182 20.55 -4.45 2.71
N PRO A 183 21.27 -4.77 3.80
CA PRO A 183 21.31 -3.94 5.00
C PRO A 183 21.64 -2.47 4.67
N GLY A 184 20.94 -1.56 5.33
CA GLY A 184 21.05 -0.12 5.09
C GLY A 184 20.09 0.43 4.03
N ARG A 185 19.17 -0.42 3.47
CA ARG A 185 18.14 -0.04 2.50
C ARG A 185 16.75 -0.43 3.03
N PHE A 186 16.15 -1.52 2.55
CA PHE A 186 14.94 -2.06 3.18
C PHE A 186 15.33 -3.12 4.21
N ASP A 187 15.61 -2.66 5.42
CA ASP A 187 16.16 -3.47 6.50
C ASP A 187 15.16 -4.45 7.11
N ARG A 188 13.87 -4.14 6.99
CA ARG A 188 12.79 -5.01 7.48
C ARG A 188 11.79 -5.32 6.38
N ILE A 189 11.47 -6.61 6.25
CA ILE A 189 10.40 -7.10 5.39
C ILE A 189 9.23 -7.48 6.28
N ILE A 190 8.07 -6.88 6.03
CA ILE A 190 6.84 -7.13 6.78
C ILE A 190 5.82 -7.76 5.84
N THR A 191 5.45 -9.00 6.13
CA THR A 191 4.46 -9.72 5.33
C THR A 191 3.05 -9.34 5.80
N ILE A 192 2.25 -8.88 4.85
CA ILE A 192 0.82 -8.59 5.03
C ILE A 192 0.03 -9.76 4.41
N PRO A 193 -0.46 -10.70 5.22
CA PRO A 193 -1.16 -11.87 4.70
C PRO A 193 -2.59 -11.53 4.25
N LEU A 194 -3.25 -12.48 3.61
CA LEU A 194 -4.71 -12.47 3.52
C LEU A 194 -5.31 -12.54 4.93
N PRO A 195 -6.42 -11.86 5.18
CA PRO A 195 -7.04 -11.85 6.50
C PRO A 195 -7.55 -13.25 6.89
N ASP A 196 -7.20 -13.69 8.08
CA ASP A 196 -7.75 -14.88 8.71
C ASP A 196 -9.23 -14.68 9.11
N GLU A 197 -9.86 -15.66 9.72
CA GLU A 197 -11.27 -15.59 10.10
C GLU A 197 -11.56 -14.42 11.05
N ASN A 198 -10.70 -14.19 12.05
CA ASN A 198 -10.87 -13.10 13.02
C ASN A 198 -10.66 -11.73 12.36
N ALA A 199 -9.65 -11.62 11.53
CA ALA A 199 -9.38 -10.41 10.76
C ALA A 199 -10.52 -10.11 9.78
N ARG A 200 -11.06 -11.11 9.05
CA ARG A 200 -12.22 -10.91 8.18
C ARG A 200 -13.44 -10.41 8.94
N LYS A 201 -13.67 -10.98 10.12
CA LYS A 201 -14.77 -10.52 11.00
C LYS A 201 -14.56 -9.06 11.40
N ALA A 202 -13.38 -8.69 11.90
CA ALA A 202 -13.05 -7.33 12.31
C ALA A 202 -13.17 -6.33 11.13
N ILE A 203 -12.70 -6.69 9.93
CA ILE A 203 -12.84 -5.86 8.73
C ILE A 203 -14.31 -5.67 8.34
N LEU A 204 -15.12 -6.72 8.37
CA LEU A 204 -16.55 -6.63 8.10
C LEU A 204 -17.28 -5.77 9.15
N GLU A 205 -16.95 -5.93 10.43
CA GLU A 205 -17.48 -5.11 11.53
C GLU A 205 -17.14 -3.64 11.32
N LEU A 206 -15.90 -3.32 10.98
CA LEU A 206 -15.44 -1.96 10.67
C LEU A 206 -16.25 -1.32 9.53
N HIS A 207 -16.49 -2.05 8.45
CA HIS A 207 -17.23 -1.51 7.31
C HIS A 207 -18.73 -1.45 7.55
N THR A 208 -19.32 -2.43 8.24
CA THR A 208 -20.75 -2.45 8.54
C THR A 208 -21.13 -1.47 9.65
N SER A 209 -20.23 -1.11 10.57
CA SER A 209 -20.47 -0.11 11.62
C SER A 209 -20.84 1.27 11.07
N LYS A 210 -20.36 1.59 9.87
CA LYS A 210 -20.64 2.85 9.14
C LYS A 210 -21.93 2.80 8.31
N MET A 211 -22.61 1.65 8.29
CA MET A 211 -23.81 1.40 7.48
C MET A 211 -25.05 1.30 8.36
N SER A 212 -26.20 1.69 7.82
CA SER A 212 -27.48 1.34 8.45
C SER A 212 -27.76 -0.14 8.22
N THR A 213 -27.69 -0.94 9.27
CA THR A 213 -27.86 -2.39 9.21
C THR A 213 -29.06 -2.86 10.03
N LYS A 214 -29.74 -3.91 9.58
CA LYS A 214 -30.87 -4.51 10.30
C LYS A 214 -30.66 -6.02 10.48
N ARG A 215 -30.47 -6.46 11.74
CA ARG A 215 -30.33 -7.88 12.11
C ARG A 215 -29.19 -8.60 11.37
N VAL A 216 -28.06 -7.95 11.17
CA VAL A 216 -26.89 -8.56 10.51
C VAL A 216 -26.16 -9.47 11.49
N ARG A 217 -25.87 -10.71 11.04
CA ARG A 217 -25.02 -11.69 11.71
C ARG A 217 -23.85 -12.01 10.80
N LEU A 218 -22.68 -11.46 11.10
CA LEU A 218 -21.51 -11.53 10.23
C LEU A 218 -20.89 -12.93 10.15
N GLN A 219 -21.16 -13.83 11.12
CA GLN A 219 -20.51 -15.14 11.17
C GLN A 219 -20.65 -15.94 9.84
N LYS A 220 -21.86 -15.99 9.29
CA LYS A 220 -22.11 -16.69 8.01
C LYS A 220 -21.40 -16.03 6.82
N VAL A 221 -21.25 -14.68 6.87
CA VAL A 221 -20.52 -13.93 5.82
C VAL A 221 -19.04 -14.22 5.94
N VAL A 222 -18.49 -14.25 7.15
CA VAL A 222 -17.08 -14.58 7.43
C VAL A 222 -16.72 -15.97 6.92
N GLU A 223 -17.57 -16.99 7.18
CA GLU A 223 -17.39 -18.35 6.68
C GLU A 223 -17.35 -18.43 5.15
N LYS A 224 -18.17 -17.62 4.46
CA LYS A 224 -18.29 -17.63 3.00
C LYS A 224 -17.26 -16.72 2.27
N THR A 225 -16.46 -15.98 3.03
CA THR A 225 -15.45 -15.06 2.50
C THR A 225 -14.02 -15.54 2.76
N GLU A 226 -13.80 -16.85 2.91
CA GLU A 226 -12.47 -17.43 2.99
C GLU A 226 -11.64 -17.05 1.75
N GLY A 227 -10.38 -16.64 1.97
CA GLY A 227 -9.48 -16.18 0.92
C GLY A 227 -9.80 -14.80 0.34
N TYR A 228 -10.72 -14.03 0.93
CA TYR A 228 -10.97 -12.65 0.53
C TYR A 228 -9.92 -11.71 1.11
N SER A 229 -9.46 -10.77 0.29
CA SER A 229 -8.66 -9.62 0.74
C SER A 229 -9.54 -8.58 1.46
N GLY A 230 -8.92 -7.66 2.20
CA GLY A 230 -9.64 -6.54 2.84
C GLY A 230 -10.43 -5.69 1.85
N ALA A 231 -9.88 -5.47 0.64
CA ALA A 231 -10.57 -4.74 -0.42
C ALA A 231 -11.84 -5.47 -0.92
N GLU A 232 -11.80 -6.79 -1.03
CA GLU A 232 -12.95 -7.59 -1.42
C GLU A 232 -14.03 -7.64 -0.34
N LEU A 233 -13.64 -7.68 0.93
CA LEU A 233 -14.58 -7.57 2.06
C LEU A 233 -15.26 -6.20 2.08
N LYS A 234 -14.53 -5.12 1.84
CA LYS A 234 -15.08 -3.78 1.65
C LYS A 234 -16.05 -3.74 0.48
N ALA A 235 -15.65 -4.31 -0.67
CA ALA A 235 -16.51 -4.37 -1.86
C ALA A 235 -17.79 -5.17 -1.60
N THR A 236 -17.75 -6.23 -0.79
CA THR A 236 -18.93 -6.99 -0.34
C THR A 236 -19.91 -6.09 0.41
N CYS A 237 -19.43 -5.28 1.35
CA CYS A 237 -20.27 -4.35 2.10
C CYS A 237 -20.90 -3.29 1.19
N VAL A 238 -20.12 -2.73 0.26
CA VAL A 238 -20.62 -1.74 -0.71
C VAL A 238 -21.67 -2.35 -1.63
N GLU A 239 -21.45 -3.55 -2.19
CA GLU A 239 -22.44 -4.21 -3.05
C GLU A 239 -23.72 -4.54 -2.28
N ALA A 240 -23.62 -4.98 -1.02
CA ALA A 240 -24.80 -5.20 -0.17
C ALA A 240 -25.59 -3.92 0.06
N GLY A 241 -24.92 -2.79 0.24
CA GLY A 241 -25.56 -1.47 0.31
C GLY A 241 -26.28 -1.12 -1.00
N MET A 242 -25.66 -1.36 -2.14
CA MET A 242 -26.26 -1.12 -3.46
C MET A 242 -27.47 -2.03 -3.73
N ILE A 243 -27.47 -3.27 -3.24
CA ILE A 243 -28.62 -4.18 -3.30
C ILE A 243 -29.79 -3.59 -2.53
N ALA A 244 -29.56 -3.17 -1.27
CA ALA A 244 -30.60 -2.57 -0.43
C ALA A 244 -31.22 -1.31 -1.09
N ILE A 245 -30.37 -0.43 -1.66
CA ILE A 245 -30.83 0.80 -2.34
C ILE A 245 -31.67 0.46 -3.57
N ARG A 246 -31.27 -0.49 -4.41
CA ARG A 246 -32.03 -0.93 -5.58
C ARG A 246 -33.43 -1.44 -5.22
N ASP A 247 -33.55 -2.08 -4.05
CA ASP A 247 -34.84 -2.57 -3.52
C ASP A 247 -35.63 -1.48 -2.77
N GLY A 248 -35.20 -0.22 -2.82
CA GLY A 248 -35.88 0.91 -2.16
C GLY A 248 -35.74 0.89 -0.63
N ARG A 249 -34.75 0.16 -0.07
CA ARG A 249 -34.53 0.04 1.36
C ARG A 249 -33.37 0.95 1.82
N SER A 250 -33.48 1.47 3.03
CA SER A 250 -32.47 2.33 3.66
C SER A 250 -31.56 1.55 4.64
N SER A 251 -31.69 0.25 4.72
CA SER A 251 -30.92 -0.59 5.65
C SER A 251 -30.51 -1.91 4.99
N VAL A 252 -29.29 -2.31 5.25
CA VAL A 252 -28.69 -3.56 4.77
C VAL A 252 -29.10 -4.73 5.69
N THR A 253 -29.45 -5.84 5.10
CA THR A 253 -29.80 -7.08 5.79
C THR A 253 -28.72 -8.13 5.59
N ASN A 254 -28.86 -9.26 6.31
CA ASN A 254 -27.94 -10.40 6.15
C ASN A 254 -28.04 -11.02 4.73
N ASP A 255 -29.25 -11.04 4.15
CA ASP A 255 -29.46 -11.58 2.81
C ASP A 255 -28.78 -10.75 1.73
N ASP A 256 -28.71 -9.41 1.90
CA ASP A 256 -27.99 -8.53 1.00
C ASP A 256 -26.49 -8.82 1.02
N LEU A 257 -25.91 -9.04 2.21
CA LEU A 257 -24.49 -9.41 2.32
C LEU A 257 -24.21 -10.77 1.68
N MET A 258 -25.07 -11.75 1.91
CA MET A 258 -24.92 -13.09 1.31
C MET A 258 -25.06 -13.04 -0.22
N LEU A 259 -25.99 -12.25 -0.74
CA LEU A 259 -26.14 -12.05 -2.19
C LEU A 259 -24.94 -11.33 -2.78
N ALA A 260 -24.39 -10.33 -2.07
CA ALA A 260 -23.17 -9.63 -2.47
C ALA A 260 -21.96 -10.59 -2.58
N VAL A 261 -21.78 -11.49 -1.59
CA VAL A 261 -20.75 -12.54 -1.63
C VAL A 261 -20.93 -13.43 -2.86
N SER A 262 -22.16 -13.89 -3.15
CA SER A 262 -22.43 -14.74 -4.30
C SER A 262 -22.06 -14.05 -5.61
N ARG A 263 -22.44 -12.78 -5.79
CA ARG A 263 -22.11 -11.98 -7.00
C ARG A 263 -20.61 -11.77 -7.17
N LEU A 264 -19.87 -11.53 -6.09
CA LEU A 264 -18.42 -11.37 -6.16
C LEU A 264 -17.72 -12.68 -6.49
N ASN A 265 -18.20 -13.81 -5.97
CA ASN A 265 -17.67 -15.14 -6.33
C ASN A 265 -17.93 -15.49 -7.81
N GLU A 266 -19.11 -15.16 -8.33
CA GLU A 266 -19.41 -15.36 -9.76
C GLU A 266 -18.48 -14.54 -10.65
N LYS A 267 -18.20 -13.28 -10.30
CA LYS A 267 -17.24 -12.44 -11.01
C LYS A 267 -15.82 -13.01 -10.99
N LYS A 268 -15.37 -13.57 -9.86
CA LYS A 268 -14.07 -14.25 -9.78
C LYS A 268 -14.00 -15.46 -10.70
N THR A 269 -15.07 -16.26 -10.77
CA THR A 269 -15.12 -17.48 -11.58
C THR A 269 -15.19 -17.17 -13.09
N THR A 270 -15.91 -16.11 -13.47
CA THR A 270 -16.03 -15.67 -14.88
C THR A 270 -14.81 -14.87 -15.35
N GLY A 271 -14.20 -14.06 -14.51
CA GLY A 271 -12.98 -13.31 -14.83
C GLY A 271 -11.75 -14.19 -15.07
N GLY A 272 -11.72 -15.41 -14.51
CA GLY A 272 -10.69 -16.40 -14.77
C GLY A 272 -10.85 -17.18 -16.10
N ARG A 273 -11.96 -16.98 -16.82
CA ARG A 273 -12.25 -17.68 -18.08
C ARG A 273 -12.13 -16.82 -19.35
N SER A 274 -11.81 -15.52 -19.24
CA SER A 274 -11.66 -14.65 -20.41
C SER A 274 -10.21 -14.48 -20.85
N SER A 275 -9.59 -15.59 -21.31
CA SER A 275 -8.37 -15.51 -22.12
C SER A 275 -8.40 -16.60 -23.19
N THR A 276 -9.34 -16.49 -24.12
CA THR A 276 -9.20 -17.00 -25.48
C THR A 276 -10.11 -16.18 -26.41
N PRO A 277 -9.59 -15.26 -27.22
CA PRO A 277 -10.31 -14.77 -28.36
C PRO A 277 -10.00 -15.73 -29.53
N ASP A 278 -10.78 -16.80 -29.63
CA ASP A 278 -10.85 -17.55 -30.88
C ASP A 278 -12.16 -17.20 -31.58
N ARG A 279 -12.02 -16.84 -32.84
CA ARG A 279 -13.04 -16.60 -33.87
C ARG A 279 -13.57 -15.18 -34.04
N LEU A 280 -12.79 -14.39 -34.75
CA LEU A 280 -13.30 -13.39 -35.68
C LEU A 280 -12.35 -13.26 -36.88
N TYR A 281 -12.34 -14.27 -37.77
CA TYR A 281 -12.00 -14.17 -39.20
C TYR A 281 -12.33 -15.54 -39.83
N SER A 282 -13.55 -15.67 -40.31
CA SER A 282 -13.96 -16.52 -41.42
C SER A 282 -15.02 -15.74 -42.21
#